data_4f83563b8904fd21c575df55b4e99cfc
#
_entry.id   4f83563b8904fd21c575df55b4e99cfc
#
_cell.length_a   1.000
_cell.length_b   1.000
_cell.length_c   1.000
_cell.angle_alpha   90.00
_cell.angle_beta   90.00
_cell.angle_gamma   90.00
#
_symmetry.space_group_name_H-M   'P 1'
#
loop_
_entity.id
_entity.type
_entity.pdbx_description
1 polymer ?
#
loop_
_entity_poly.entity_id
_entity_poly.type
_entity_poly.pdbx_seq_one_letter_code
_entity_poly.pdbx_strand_id
1 'polypeptide(L)'
;MRKMENLVFSLNATVPIFLMMVLGMLFRKLGWMDEEFAAKMNKFVFLIPLPVLLFGDLAKVDFKEVWNIRFVIFCFVVTFICITIAALVSCIWKDRSIQGEFIQASYRSSAALLGIAFIQNIYGNAGMAPLMIIGSVPLYNVMAVIVLSFFHPERKAIDKAVWMKTLKGIVTNPIIIGIVAGLIWSACKIPMPAILNKTVTSIGGMSTPMGLMAMGATFDFRKALGKIKPAVTATIMKLIVFVAIFLPIAVKLGFRQEELIAILVMLGSATTVSSFVMAKNMGHEGVLSSSVVMLTTLFSAFTLTGWLYVLRAFQLV
;
A
#
# COMPACT_ATOMS: atom_id res chain seq x y z
N MET A 1 -3.63 14.33 27.55
CA MET A 1 -4.73 14.39 26.58
C MET A 1 -4.30 14.07 25.15
N ARG A 2 -3.50 14.87 24.48
CA ARG A 2 -3.10 14.63 23.05
C ARG A 2 -2.51 13.25 22.71
N LYS A 3 -1.85 12.54 23.63
CA LYS A 3 -1.31 11.18 23.37
C LYS A 3 -2.43 10.14 23.18
N MET A 4 -3.47 10.25 24.00
CA MET A 4 -4.63 9.34 23.96
C MET A 4 -5.47 9.62 22.72
N GLU A 5 -5.58 10.88 22.30
CA GLU A 5 -6.29 11.29 21.08
C GLU A 5 -5.66 10.71 19.82
N ASN A 6 -4.31 10.72 19.69
CA ASN A 6 -3.62 10.14 18.55
C ASN A 6 -3.76 8.61 18.50
N LEU A 7 -3.71 7.94 19.66
CA LEU A 7 -3.93 6.48 19.72
C LEU A 7 -5.37 6.13 19.33
N VAL A 8 -6.34 6.84 19.89
CA VAL A 8 -7.77 6.67 19.57
C VAL A 8 -8.01 6.91 18.06
N PHE A 9 -7.41 7.98 17.51
CA PHE A 9 -7.50 8.23 16.08
C PHE A 9 -6.90 7.10 15.25
N SER A 10 -5.69 6.65 15.60
CA SER A 10 -5.03 5.54 14.87
C SER A 10 -5.85 4.26 14.98
N LEU A 11 -6.45 3.95 16.12
CA LEU A 11 -7.35 2.82 16.29
C LEU A 11 -8.63 2.99 15.45
N ASN A 12 -9.24 4.17 15.45
CA ASN A 12 -10.41 4.45 14.61
C ASN A 12 -10.13 4.30 13.12
N ALA A 13 -8.89 4.52 12.66
CA ALA A 13 -8.49 4.32 11.29
C ALA A 13 -8.18 2.85 10.96
N THR A 14 -7.65 2.06 11.90
CA THR A 14 -7.17 0.69 11.66
C THR A 14 -8.17 -0.40 12.06
N VAL A 15 -8.93 -0.19 13.14
CA VAL A 15 -9.93 -1.19 13.62
C VAL A 15 -11.00 -1.49 12.56
N PRO A 16 -11.59 -0.52 11.84
CA PRO A 16 -12.57 -0.82 10.79
C PRO A 16 -11.98 -1.71 9.67
N ILE A 17 -10.71 -1.52 9.30
CA ILE A 17 -10.01 -2.34 8.32
C ILE A 17 -9.94 -3.78 8.81
N PHE A 18 -9.54 -3.97 10.07
CA PHE A 18 -9.48 -5.30 10.68
C PHE A 18 -10.85 -5.96 10.78
N LEU A 19 -11.88 -5.20 11.18
CA LEU A 19 -13.25 -5.71 11.27
C LEU A 19 -13.80 -6.17 9.91
N MET A 20 -13.48 -5.49 8.81
CA MET A 20 -13.87 -5.92 7.47
C MET A 20 -13.27 -7.28 7.09
N MET A 21 -12.03 -7.57 7.52
CA MET A 21 -11.42 -8.90 7.33
C MET A 21 -12.13 -9.95 8.17
N VAL A 22 -12.43 -9.64 9.44
CA VAL A 22 -13.17 -10.55 10.35
C VAL A 22 -14.56 -10.83 9.77
N LEU A 23 -15.24 -9.85 9.22
CA LEU A 23 -16.52 -10.03 8.53
C LEU A 23 -16.39 -10.98 7.34
N GLY A 24 -15.33 -10.87 6.53
CA GLY A 24 -15.06 -11.82 5.45
C GLY A 24 -14.90 -13.27 5.97
N MET A 25 -14.16 -13.47 7.05
CA MET A 25 -14.02 -14.78 7.71
C MET A 25 -15.39 -15.29 8.23
N LEU A 26 -16.18 -14.41 8.84
CA LEU A 26 -17.51 -14.74 9.35
C LEU A 26 -18.45 -15.14 8.21
N PHE A 27 -18.50 -14.40 7.11
CA PHE A 27 -19.34 -14.69 5.95
C PHE A 27 -18.96 -16.02 5.30
N ARG A 28 -17.66 -16.37 5.27
CA ARG A 28 -17.22 -17.70 4.85
C ARG A 28 -17.74 -18.79 5.80
N LYS A 29 -17.64 -18.58 7.11
CA LYS A 29 -18.12 -19.54 8.13
C LYS A 29 -19.63 -19.72 8.06
N LEU A 30 -20.38 -18.66 7.74
CA LEU A 30 -21.85 -18.71 7.57
C LEU A 30 -22.28 -19.28 6.21
N GLY A 31 -21.34 -19.58 5.30
CA GLY A 31 -21.64 -20.10 3.96
C GLY A 31 -22.17 -19.04 2.98
N TRP A 32 -22.16 -17.76 3.35
CA TRP A 32 -22.60 -16.66 2.47
C TRP A 32 -21.54 -16.28 1.43
N MET A 33 -20.28 -16.57 1.71
CA MET A 33 -19.16 -16.29 0.85
C MET A 33 -18.28 -17.55 0.76
N ASP A 34 -18.40 -18.27 -0.34
CA ASP A 34 -17.53 -19.41 -0.63
C ASP A 34 -16.19 -18.96 -1.24
N GLU A 35 -15.29 -19.88 -1.47
CA GLU A 35 -13.96 -19.58 -2.02
C GLU A 35 -14.03 -19.08 -3.48
N GLU A 36 -14.98 -19.58 -4.25
CA GLU A 36 -15.19 -19.18 -5.64
C GLU A 36 -15.70 -17.73 -5.72
N PHE A 37 -16.69 -17.39 -4.89
CA PHE A 37 -17.20 -16.02 -4.81
C PHE A 37 -16.10 -15.04 -4.36
N ALA A 38 -15.34 -15.38 -3.32
CA ALA A 38 -14.24 -14.57 -2.84
C ALA A 38 -13.17 -14.36 -3.93
N ALA A 39 -12.85 -15.39 -4.72
CA ALA A 39 -11.92 -15.30 -5.84
C ALA A 39 -12.46 -14.40 -6.96
N LYS A 40 -13.75 -14.53 -7.33
CA LYS A 40 -14.42 -13.67 -8.32
C LYS A 40 -14.44 -12.21 -7.85
N MET A 41 -14.77 -11.96 -6.57
CA MET A 41 -14.76 -10.63 -5.98
C MET A 41 -13.36 -10.02 -5.98
N ASN A 42 -12.34 -10.78 -5.63
CA ASN A 42 -10.95 -10.32 -5.69
C ASN A 42 -10.51 -9.98 -7.12
N LYS A 43 -10.91 -10.80 -8.11
CA LYS A 43 -10.67 -10.52 -9.53
C LYS A 43 -11.38 -9.25 -9.99
N PHE A 44 -12.63 -9.05 -9.59
CA PHE A 44 -13.39 -7.82 -9.91
C PHE A 44 -12.69 -6.59 -9.33
N VAL A 45 -12.26 -6.66 -8.06
CA VAL A 45 -11.52 -5.56 -7.41
C VAL A 45 -10.24 -5.22 -8.17
N PHE A 46 -9.50 -6.23 -8.62
CA PHE A 46 -8.27 -6.04 -9.39
C PHE A 46 -8.51 -5.38 -10.75
N LEU A 47 -9.60 -5.75 -11.44
CA LEU A 47 -9.88 -5.29 -12.81
C LEU A 47 -10.53 -3.91 -12.87
N ILE A 48 -11.35 -3.51 -11.88
CA ILE A 48 -12.17 -2.31 -11.95
C ILE A 48 -11.95 -1.38 -10.75
N PRO A 49 -12.37 -1.68 -9.51
CA PRO A 49 -12.28 -0.72 -8.42
C PRO A 49 -10.86 -0.22 -8.13
N LEU A 50 -9.87 -1.11 -8.16
CA LEU A 50 -8.49 -0.74 -7.84
C LEU A 50 -7.84 0.17 -8.91
N PRO A 51 -7.94 -0.09 -10.22
CA PRO A 51 -7.52 0.85 -11.26
C PRO A 51 -8.24 2.20 -11.19
N VAL A 52 -9.55 2.19 -10.93
CA VAL A 52 -10.35 3.41 -10.81
C VAL A 52 -9.97 4.22 -9.58
N LEU A 53 -9.66 3.55 -8.45
CA LEU A 53 -9.12 4.21 -7.26
C LEU A 53 -7.81 4.94 -7.58
N LEU A 54 -6.86 4.25 -8.20
CA LEU A 54 -5.55 4.82 -8.54
C LEU A 54 -5.66 5.94 -9.58
N PHE A 55 -6.55 5.79 -10.57
CA PHE A 55 -6.89 6.87 -11.49
C PHE A 55 -7.42 8.09 -10.72
N GLY A 56 -8.39 7.91 -9.83
CA GLY A 56 -9.00 8.99 -9.07
C GLY A 56 -8.03 9.72 -8.14
N ASP A 57 -7.13 8.97 -7.49
CA ASP A 57 -6.10 9.52 -6.60
C ASP A 57 -5.10 10.38 -7.38
N LEU A 58 -4.67 9.94 -8.56
CA LEU A 58 -3.67 10.63 -9.38
C LEU A 58 -4.26 11.74 -10.25
N ALA A 59 -5.49 11.59 -10.73
CA ALA A 59 -6.17 12.60 -11.55
C ALA A 59 -6.49 13.90 -10.80
N LYS A 60 -6.56 13.84 -9.47
CA LYS A 60 -6.83 15.02 -8.59
C LYS A 60 -5.59 15.80 -8.21
N VAL A 61 -4.42 15.30 -8.53
CA VAL A 61 -3.17 15.95 -8.15
C VAL A 61 -2.93 17.17 -9.02
N ASP A 62 -2.80 18.35 -8.41
CA ASP A 62 -2.33 19.55 -9.12
C ASP A 62 -0.81 19.64 -9.02
N PHE A 63 -0.14 19.42 -10.15
CA PHE A 63 1.33 19.52 -10.23
C PHE A 63 1.86 20.95 -10.08
N LYS A 64 1.01 22.00 -10.04
CA LYS A 64 1.46 23.39 -9.99
C LYS A 64 1.36 24.04 -8.60
N GLU A 65 0.38 23.66 -7.79
CA GLU A 65 0.08 24.36 -6.54
C GLU A 65 1.03 24.04 -5.39
N VAL A 66 1.69 22.88 -5.43
CA VAL A 66 2.54 22.44 -4.32
C VAL A 66 3.90 21.99 -4.85
N TRP A 67 4.72 22.95 -5.25
CA TRP A 67 6.01 22.66 -5.87
C TRP A 67 7.13 22.49 -4.83
N ASN A 68 7.19 21.35 -4.18
CA ASN A 68 8.38 20.92 -3.44
C ASN A 68 9.01 19.69 -4.10
N ILE A 69 9.70 19.91 -5.21
CA ILE A 69 10.37 18.85 -5.98
C ILE A 69 11.36 18.06 -5.13
N ARG A 70 12.02 18.73 -4.17
CA ARG A 70 12.96 18.09 -3.24
C ARG A 70 12.26 17.02 -2.40
N PHE A 71 11.06 17.31 -1.90
CA PHE A 71 10.26 16.36 -1.14
C PHE A 71 9.78 15.17 -2.00
N VAL A 72 9.30 15.43 -3.22
CA VAL A 72 8.86 14.38 -4.16
C VAL A 72 10.02 13.47 -4.52
N ILE A 73 11.21 14.03 -4.85
CA ILE A 73 12.41 13.25 -5.15
C ILE A 73 12.82 12.41 -3.93
N PHE A 74 12.78 12.98 -2.73
CA PHE A 74 13.07 12.23 -1.50
C PHE A 74 12.13 11.04 -1.33
N CYS A 75 10.82 11.25 -1.45
CA CYS A 75 9.82 10.18 -1.36
C CYS A 75 10.07 9.07 -2.41
N PHE A 76 10.39 9.46 -3.65
CA PHE A 76 10.69 8.52 -4.74
C PHE A 76 11.96 7.72 -4.45
N VAL A 77 13.07 8.39 -4.13
CA VAL A 77 14.37 7.75 -3.87
C VAL A 77 14.31 6.82 -2.67
N VAL A 78 13.73 7.29 -1.56
CA VAL A 78 13.58 6.46 -0.35
C VAL A 78 12.70 5.24 -0.62
N THR A 79 11.61 5.42 -1.36
CA THR A 79 10.76 4.30 -1.77
C THR A 79 11.55 3.28 -2.60
N PHE A 80 12.33 3.74 -3.57
CA PHE A 80 13.17 2.87 -4.41
C PHE A 80 14.22 2.12 -3.58
N ILE A 81 14.85 2.79 -2.61
CA ILE A 81 15.80 2.15 -1.69
C ILE A 81 15.10 1.11 -0.81
N CYS A 82 13.91 1.42 -0.26
CA CYS A 82 13.13 0.45 0.51
C CYS A 82 12.79 -0.81 -0.32
N ILE A 83 12.43 -0.64 -1.59
CA ILE A 83 12.20 -1.77 -2.51
C ILE A 83 13.46 -2.60 -2.69
N THR A 84 14.59 -1.94 -2.90
CA THR A 84 15.89 -2.61 -3.08
C THR A 84 16.29 -3.38 -1.82
N ILE A 85 16.18 -2.77 -0.64
CA ILE A 85 16.44 -3.45 0.63
C ILE A 85 15.51 -4.64 0.81
N ALA A 86 14.21 -4.49 0.54
CA ALA A 86 13.26 -5.59 0.64
C ALA A 86 13.61 -6.73 -0.33
N ALA A 87 14.05 -6.41 -1.54
CA ALA A 87 14.50 -7.40 -2.52
C ALA A 87 15.77 -8.15 -2.05
N LEU A 88 16.75 -7.44 -1.49
CA LEU A 88 17.95 -8.05 -0.93
C LEU A 88 17.62 -8.97 0.26
N VAL A 89 16.79 -8.50 1.20
CA VAL A 89 16.36 -9.31 2.35
C VAL A 89 15.54 -10.52 1.89
N SER A 90 14.75 -10.39 0.83
CA SER A 90 13.96 -11.52 0.30
C SER A 90 14.81 -12.72 -0.13
N CYS A 91 16.08 -12.51 -0.47
CA CYS A 91 17.02 -13.58 -0.83
C CYS A 91 17.29 -14.57 0.31
N ILE A 92 16.97 -14.22 1.57
CA ILE A 92 17.02 -15.14 2.70
C ILE A 92 16.05 -16.31 2.52
N TRP A 93 14.94 -16.06 1.83
CA TRP A 93 13.91 -17.04 1.56
C TRP A 93 14.22 -17.77 0.25
N LYS A 94 14.41 -19.09 0.31
CA LYS A 94 14.70 -19.91 -0.89
C LYS A 94 13.50 -20.05 -1.83
N ASP A 95 12.29 -19.91 -1.29
CA ASP A 95 11.05 -20.06 -2.03
C ASP A 95 10.71 -18.77 -2.78
N ARG A 96 10.76 -18.82 -4.11
CA ARG A 96 10.42 -17.71 -4.99
C ARG A 96 8.98 -17.20 -4.83
N SER A 97 8.05 -18.08 -4.50
CA SER A 97 6.65 -17.69 -4.27
C SER A 97 6.51 -16.73 -3.10
N ILE A 98 7.38 -16.87 -2.10
CA ILE A 98 7.43 -15.99 -0.92
C ILE A 98 8.15 -14.68 -1.26
N GLN A 99 9.21 -14.70 -2.07
CA GLN A 99 10.02 -13.52 -2.35
C GLN A 99 9.21 -12.38 -2.95
N GLY A 100 8.40 -12.65 -3.98
CA GLY A 100 7.57 -11.62 -4.62
C GLY A 100 6.56 -10.97 -3.67
N GLU A 101 5.84 -11.79 -2.89
CA GLU A 101 4.91 -11.30 -1.88
C GLU A 101 5.62 -10.54 -0.76
N PHE A 102 6.77 -11.06 -0.28
CA PHE A 102 7.59 -10.42 0.76
C PHE A 102 8.05 -9.04 0.36
N ILE A 103 8.64 -8.91 -0.84
CA ILE A 103 9.16 -7.63 -1.33
C ILE A 103 8.04 -6.60 -1.33
N GLN A 104 6.94 -6.86 -2.07
CA GLN A 104 5.88 -5.87 -2.20
C GLN A 104 5.19 -5.55 -0.87
N ALA A 105 4.97 -6.52 -0.01
CA ALA A 105 4.31 -6.31 1.28
C ALA A 105 5.18 -5.50 2.26
N SER A 106 6.51 -5.59 2.15
CA SER A 106 7.45 -4.89 3.03
C SER A 106 7.53 -3.39 2.77
N TYR A 107 7.38 -2.92 1.51
CA TYR A 107 7.55 -1.49 1.22
C TYR A 107 6.24 -0.72 0.99
N ARG A 108 5.18 -1.39 0.55
CA ARG A 108 3.92 -0.71 0.20
C ARG A 108 3.19 -0.18 1.42
N SER A 109 2.71 1.06 1.31
CA SER A 109 1.94 1.73 2.36
C SER A 109 0.54 2.06 1.87
N SER A 110 -0.40 2.12 2.81
CA SER A 110 -1.73 2.70 2.59
C SER A 110 -1.67 4.24 2.64
N ALA A 111 -0.77 4.81 1.83
CA ALA A 111 -0.41 6.22 1.87
C ALA A 111 -1.59 7.15 1.51
N ALA A 112 -2.40 6.78 0.53
CA ALA A 112 -3.53 7.61 0.11
C ALA A 112 -4.67 7.61 1.14
N LEU A 113 -5.03 6.45 1.71
CA LEU A 113 -6.14 6.37 2.66
C LEU A 113 -5.72 6.80 4.07
N LEU A 114 -4.74 6.09 4.65
CA LEU A 114 -4.31 6.39 6.03
C LEU A 114 -3.47 7.66 6.10
N GLY A 115 -2.70 7.97 5.04
CA GLY A 115 -1.83 9.13 5.01
C GLY A 115 -2.60 10.43 5.05
N ILE A 116 -3.55 10.62 4.16
CA ILE A 116 -4.37 11.83 4.12
C ILE A 116 -5.14 11.98 5.44
N ALA A 117 -5.81 10.91 5.90
CA ALA A 117 -6.58 10.96 7.14
C ALA A 117 -5.70 11.30 8.37
N PHE A 118 -4.49 10.76 8.45
CA PHE A 118 -3.56 11.00 9.55
C PHE A 118 -3.05 12.45 9.56
N ILE A 119 -2.68 12.98 8.38
CA ILE A 119 -2.23 14.37 8.23
C ILE A 119 -3.37 15.33 8.52
N GLN A 120 -4.58 15.08 7.99
CA GLN A 120 -5.76 15.89 8.25
C GLN A 120 -6.14 15.94 9.74
N ASN A 121 -5.99 14.83 10.46
CA ASN A 121 -6.26 14.80 11.90
C ASN A 121 -5.28 15.65 12.71
N ILE A 122 -4.02 15.77 12.26
CA ILE A 122 -2.99 16.52 12.98
C ILE A 122 -3.02 18.02 12.64
N TYR A 123 -3.22 18.35 11.35
CA TYR A 123 -3.07 19.70 10.83
C TYR A 123 -4.37 20.34 10.32
N GLY A 124 -5.46 19.58 10.24
CA GLY A 124 -6.76 20.07 9.75
C GLY A 124 -6.88 20.16 8.22
N ASN A 125 -5.81 19.84 7.49
CA ASN A 125 -5.78 19.86 6.02
C ASN A 125 -4.99 18.67 5.46
N ALA A 126 -4.98 18.49 4.12
CA ALA A 126 -4.27 17.39 3.48
C ALA A 126 -2.73 17.58 3.47
N GLY A 127 -2.24 18.78 3.73
CA GLY A 127 -0.82 19.11 3.84
C GLY A 127 0.03 18.59 2.69
N MET A 128 1.13 17.92 3.04
CA MET A 128 2.08 17.34 2.09
C MET A 128 1.66 15.95 1.55
N ALA A 129 0.47 15.44 1.89
CA ALA A 129 0.01 14.12 1.44
C ALA A 129 -0.07 13.97 -0.10
N PRO A 130 -0.58 14.96 -0.87
CA PRO A 130 -0.61 14.84 -2.33
C PRO A 130 0.77 14.66 -2.95
N LEU A 131 1.79 15.38 -2.48
CA LEU A 131 3.17 15.26 -2.98
C LEU A 131 3.81 13.93 -2.58
N MET A 132 3.54 13.44 -1.38
CA MET A 132 3.96 12.10 -0.95
C MET A 132 3.34 11.04 -1.86
N ILE A 133 2.07 11.17 -2.22
CA ILE A 133 1.37 10.24 -3.12
C ILE A 133 2.03 10.23 -4.49
N ILE A 134 2.32 11.41 -5.08
CA ILE A 134 3.02 11.51 -6.37
C ILE A 134 4.39 10.82 -6.30
N GLY A 135 5.16 11.08 -5.27
CA GLY A 135 6.52 10.55 -5.12
C GLY A 135 6.57 9.04 -4.85
N SER A 136 5.53 8.44 -4.28
CA SER A 136 5.59 7.06 -3.82
C SER A 136 4.59 6.11 -4.49
N VAL A 137 3.32 6.48 -4.63
CA VAL A 137 2.25 5.55 -5.01
C VAL A 137 2.38 5.01 -6.45
N PRO A 138 2.73 5.80 -7.48
CA PRO A 138 2.99 5.24 -8.81
C PRO A 138 4.11 4.20 -8.76
N LEU A 139 5.21 4.52 -8.05
CA LEU A 139 6.35 3.61 -7.91
C LEU A 139 5.95 2.34 -7.15
N TYR A 140 5.16 2.44 -6.08
CA TYR A 140 4.65 1.27 -5.35
C TYR A 140 3.94 0.28 -6.27
N ASN A 141 3.07 0.76 -7.13
CA ASN A 141 2.23 -0.08 -7.95
C ASN A 141 2.98 -0.65 -9.16
N VAL A 142 3.76 0.19 -9.85
CA VAL A 142 4.61 -0.27 -10.97
C VAL A 142 5.58 -1.34 -10.51
N MET A 143 6.29 -1.10 -9.41
CA MET A 143 7.25 -2.06 -8.88
C MET A 143 6.58 -3.32 -8.33
N ALA A 144 5.37 -3.24 -7.78
CA ALA A 144 4.64 -4.43 -7.37
C ALA A 144 4.29 -5.32 -8.57
N VAL A 145 3.83 -4.74 -9.69
CA VAL A 145 3.57 -5.50 -10.91
C VAL A 145 4.86 -6.15 -11.43
N ILE A 146 5.96 -5.40 -11.47
CA ILE A 146 7.27 -5.89 -11.89
C ILE A 146 7.71 -7.06 -10.99
N VAL A 147 7.76 -6.86 -9.68
CA VAL A 147 8.23 -7.84 -8.70
C VAL A 147 7.38 -9.12 -8.74
N LEU A 148 6.05 -9.00 -8.69
CA LEU A 148 5.17 -10.16 -8.76
C LEU A 148 5.29 -10.90 -10.10
N SER A 149 5.52 -10.18 -11.19
CA SER A 149 5.76 -10.81 -12.50
C SER A 149 7.09 -11.55 -12.54
N PHE A 150 8.17 -11.00 -11.97
CA PHE A 150 9.49 -11.64 -11.96
C PHE A 150 9.59 -12.83 -11.01
N PHE A 151 8.95 -12.76 -9.85
CA PHE A 151 8.95 -13.81 -8.82
C PHE A 151 7.73 -14.74 -8.91
N HIS A 152 7.11 -14.87 -10.09
CA HIS A 152 5.98 -15.76 -10.30
C HIS A 152 6.35 -17.22 -9.96
N PRO A 153 5.52 -17.95 -9.17
CA PRO A 153 5.86 -19.29 -8.67
C PRO A 153 6.18 -20.32 -9.76
N GLU A 154 5.46 -20.28 -10.89
CA GLU A 154 5.61 -21.23 -11.99
C GLU A 154 6.80 -20.96 -12.91
N ARG A 155 7.58 -19.92 -12.64
CA ARG A 155 8.66 -19.49 -13.52
C ARG A 155 9.94 -20.27 -13.26
N LYS A 156 10.34 -21.12 -14.22
CA LYS A 156 11.55 -21.95 -14.12
C LYS A 156 12.82 -21.35 -14.74
N ALA A 157 12.70 -20.45 -15.72
CA ALA A 157 13.85 -19.81 -16.37
C ALA A 157 13.49 -18.43 -16.95
N ILE A 158 14.49 -17.55 -17.09
CA ILE A 158 14.35 -16.24 -17.72
C ILE A 158 14.83 -16.38 -19.17
N ASP A 159 13.89 -16.61 -20.09
CA ASP A 159 14.15 -16.60 -21.53
C ASP A 159 13.63 -15.30 -22.16
N LYS A 160 14.15 -14.90 -23.33
CA LYS A 160 13.77 -13.68 -24.06
C LYS A 160 12.27 -13.62 -24.37
N ALA A 161 11.65 -14.76 -24.69
CA ALA A 161 10.20 -14.86 -24.89
C ALA A 161 9.40 -14.55 -23.61
N VAL A 162 9.93 -14.96 -22.47
CA VAL A 162 9.37 -14.70 -21.13
C VAL A 162 9.48 -13.21 -20.79
N TRP A 163 10.58 -12.55 -21.14
CA TRP A 163 10.74 -11.10 -20.97
C TRP A 163 9.69 -10.32 -21.76
N MET A 164 9.48 -10.65 -23.02
CA MET A 164 8.50 -10.01 -23.89
C MET A 164 7.07 -10.20 -23.36
N LYS A 165 6.73 -11.42 -22.93
CA LYS A 165 5.43 -11.74 -22.31
C LYS A 165 5.22 -10.95 -21.00
N THR A 166 6.27 -10.81 -20.18
CA THR A 166 6.23 -10.03 -18.94
C THR A 166 6.01 -8.55 -19.22
N LEU A 167 6.78 -7.99 -20.16
CA LEU A 167 6.64 -6.58 -20.53
C LEU A 167 5.24 -6.29 -21.08
N LYS A 168 4.71 -7.17 -21.94
CA LYS A 168 3.32 -7.07 -22.41
C LYS A 168 2.34 -7.13 -21.24
N GLY A 169 2.53 -8.08 -20.31
CA GLY A 169 1.69 -8.23 -19.12
C GLY A 169 1.73 -7.00 -18.20
N ILE A 170 2.89 -6.33 -18.09
CA ILE A 170 3.02 -5.08 -17.33
C ILE A 170 2.23 -3.95 -18.01
N VAL A 171 2.44 -3.75 -19.32
CA VAL A 171 1.77 -2.65 -20.06
C VAL A 171 0.26 -2.85 -20.14
N THR A 172 -0.22 -4.09 -20.22
CA THR A 172 -1.65 -4.40 -20.25
C THR A 172 -2.28 -4.58 -18.86
N ASN A 173 -1.50 -4.38 -17.79
CA ASN A 173 -2.02 -4.50 -16.43
C ASN A 173 -3.02 -3.37 -16.14
N PRO A 174 -4.26 -3.68 -15.70
CA PRO A 174 -5.29 -2.66 -15.47
C PRO A 174 -4.85 -1.61 -14.44
N ILE A 175 -4.01 -1.98 -13.48
CA ILE A 175 -3.47 -1.06 -12.48
C ILE A 175 -2.55 -0.03 -13.14
N ILE A 176 -1.65 -0.48 -14.03
CA ILE A 176 -0.74 0.43 -14.76
C ILE A 176 -1.55 1.35 -15.67
N ILE A 177 -2.58 0.82 -16.35
CA ILE A 177 -3.47 1.62 -17.18
C ILE A 177 -4.18 2.71 -16.36
N GLY A 178 -4.71 2.36 -15.16
CA GLY A 178 -5.33 3.32 -14.26
C GLY A 178 -4.37 4.43 -13.80
N ILE A 179 -3.13 4.08 -13.45
CA ILE A 179 -2.08 5.02 -13.05
C ILE A 179 -1.74 5.97 -14.21
N VAL A 180 -1.45 5.43 -15.40
CA VAL A 180 -1.08 6.24 -16.57
C VAL A 180 -2.21 7.17 -16.98
N ALA A 181 -3.46 6.66 -17.01
CA ALA A 181 -4.63 7.48 -17.30
C ALA A 181 -4.81 8.63 -16.30
N GLY A 182 -4.63 8.36 -14.99
CA GLY A 182 -4.70 9.38 -13.94
C GLY A 182 -3.63 10.45 -14.07
N LEU A 183 -2.38 10.05 -14.34
CA LEU A 183 -1.27 10.98 -14.56
C LEU A 183 -1.48 11.85 -15.82
N ILE A 184 -1.94 11.26 -16.92
CA ILE A 184 -2.27 12.00 -18.15
C ILE A 184 -3.40 12.99 -17.87
N TRP A 185 -4.47 12.57 -17.19
CA TRP A 185 -5.60 13.43 -16.83
C TRP A 185 -5.15 14.67 -16.05
N SER A 186 -4.35 14.46 -15.02
CA SER A 186 -3.77 15.52 -14.19
C SER A 186 -2.82 16.41 -14.99
N ALA A 187 -1.92 15.84 -15.80
CA ALA A 187 -0.99 16.59 -16.64
C ALA A 187 -1.69 17.48 -17.68
N CYS A 188 -2.78 16.99 -18.28
CA CYS A 188 -3.63 17.73 -19.21
C CYS A 188 -4.53 18.76 -18.51
N LYS A 189 -4.56 18.80 -17.16
CA LYS A 189 -5.40 19.71 -16.37
C LYS A 189 -6.87 19.67 -16.74
N ILE A 190 -7.38 18.48 -17.11
CA ILE A 190 -8.77 18.30 -17.48
C ILE A 190 -9.62 18.44 -16.22
N PRO A 191 -10.57 19.41 -16.15
CA PRO A 191 -11.43 19.52 -15.00
C PRO A 191 -12.30 18.26 -14.90
N MET A 192 -12.40 17.67 -13.70
CA MET A 192 -13.25 16.50 -13.48
C MET A 192 -14.67 16.94 -13.12
N PRO A 193 -15.67 16.70 -13.99
CA PRO A 193 -17.04 17.05 -13.69
C PRO A 193 -17.52 16.39 -12.39
N ALA A 194 -18.38 17.06 -11.63
CA ALA A 194 -18.84 16.58 -10.32
C ALA A 194 -19.48 15.17 -10.39
N ILE A 195 -20.23 14.88 -11.44
CA ILE A 195 -20.86 13.57 -11.67
C ILE A 195 -19.76 12.50 -11.84
N LEU A 196 -18.78 12.76 -12.71
CA LEU A 196 -17.67 11.83 -12.97
C LEU A 196 -16.85 11.60 -11.69
N ASN A 197 -16.53 12.68 -10.96
CA ASN A 197 -15.80 12.57 -9.70
C ASN A 197 -16.54 11.72 -8.65
N LYS A 198 -17.85 11.91 -8.50
CA LYS A 198 -18.68 11.08 -7.61
C LYS A 198 -18.66 9.61 -8.04
N THR A 199 -18.81 9.34 -9.34
CA THR A 199 -18.78 7.97 -9.89
C THR A 199 -17.44 7.30 -9.67
N VAL A 200 -16.33 7.97 -10.01
CA VAL A 200 -14.96 7.47 -9.80
C VAL A 200 -14.70 7.21 -8.31
N THR A 201 -15.10 8.13 -7.44
CA THR A 201 -14.94 7.97 -5.99
C THR A 201 -15.77 6.80 -5.43
N SER A 202 -17.01 6.62 -5.92
CA SER A 202 -17.87 5.50 -5.49
C SER A 202 -17.32 4.14 -5.94
N ILE A 203 -16.90 4.02 -7.21
CA ILE A 203 -16.32 2.78 -7.73
C ILE A 203 -14.98 2.48 -7.04
N GLY A 204 -14.08 3.47 -6.98
CA GLY A 204 -12.76 3.32 -6.32
C GLY A 204 -12.89 2.97 -4.84
N GLY A 205 -13.88 3.57 -4.16
CA GLY A 205 -14.16 3.31 -2.75
C GLY A 205 -14.55 1.87 -2.42
N MET A 206 -15.06 1.10 -3.38
CA MET A 206 -15.34 -0.33 -3.20
C MET A 206 -14.07 -1.18 -3.11
N SER A 207 -12.92 -0.69 -3.59
CA SER A 207 -11.68 -1.45 -3.69
C SER A 207 -11.23 -2.02 -2.34
N THR A 208 -11.12 -1.18 -1.32
CA THR A 208 -10.62 -1.58 0.00
C THR A 208 -11.61 -2.50 0.75
N PRO A 209 -12.90 -2.15 0.91
CA PRO A 209 -13.85 -3.00 1.59
C PRO A 209 -13.99 -4.40 0.97
N MET A 210 -14.17 -4.45 -0.35
CA MET A 210 -14.31 -5.73 -1.05
C MET A 210 -13.02 -6.55 -1.00
N GLY A 211 -11.86 -5.91 -1.17
CA GLY A 211 -10.55 -6.57 -1.08
C GLY A 211 -10.30 -7.15 0.31
N LEU A 212 -10.68 -6.44 1.39
CA LEU A 212 -10.56 -6.91 2.77
C LEU A 212 -11.48 -8.10 3.05
N MET A 213 -12.73 -8.03 2.61
CA MET A 213 -13.67 -9.15 2.78
C MET A 213 -13.20 -10.38 2.00
N ALA A 214 -12.76 -10.22 0.74
CA ALA A 214 -12.20 -11.32 -0.04
C ALA A 214 -10.96 -11.93 0.62
N MET A 215 -10.07 -11.08 1.15
CA MET A 215 -8.89 -11.50 1.89
C MET A 215 -9.27 -12.28 3.14
N GLY A 216 -10.21 -11.78 3.93
CA GLY A 216 -10.71 -12.48 5.13
C GLY A 216 -11.35 -13.83 4.80
N ALA A 217 -12.20 -13.89 3.79
CA ALA A 217 -12.86 -15.13 3.36
C ALA A 217 -11.87 -16.19 2.86
N THR A 218 -10.74 -15.80 2.29
CA THR A 218 -9.69 -16.72 1.79
C THR A 218 -8.55 -16.92 2.76
N PHE A 219 -8.59 -16.31 3.96
CA PHE A 219 -7.51 -16.40 4.94
C PHE A 219 -7.42 -17.81 5.55
N ASP A 220 -6.23 -18.40 5.47
CA ASP A 220 -5.91 -19.71 6.03
C ASP A 220 -4.88 -19.56 7.16
N PHE A 221 -5.33 -19.72 8.40
CA PHE A 221 -4.49 -19.61 9.59
C PHE A 221 -3.34 -20.63 9.60
N ARG A 222 -3.54 -21.85 9.11
CA ARG A 222 -2.49 -22.89 9.10
C ARG A 222 -1.38 -22.52 8.14
N LYS A 223 -1.73 -22.08 6.93
CA LYS A 223 -0.76 -21.60 5.94
C LYS A 223 -0.05 -20.33 6.43
N ALA A 224 -0.77 -19.41 7.07
CA ALA A 224 -0.22 -18.19 7.64
C ALA A 224 0.83 -18.47 8.73
N LEU A 225 0.56 -19.44 9.62
CA LEU A 225 1.53 -19.89 10.63
C LEU A 225 2.79 -20.49 9.99
N GLY A 226 2.64 -21.22 8.88
CA GLY A 226 3.78 -21.73 8.12
C GLY A 226 4.68 -20.64 7.52
N LYS A 227 4.12 -19.43 7.28
CA LYS A 227 4.82 -18.25 6.72
C LYS A 227 5.01 -17.14 7.76
N ILE A 228 4.92 -17.45 9.06
CA ILE A 228 4.96 -16.42 10.12
C ILE A 228 6.31 -15.69 10.17
N LYS A 229 7.42 -16.39 9.96
CA LYS A 229 8.77 -15.77 9.98
C LYS A 229 8.91 -14.69 8.91
N PRO A 230 8.67 -14.94 7.61
CA PRO A 230 8.69 -13.88 6.60
C PRO A 230 7.63 -12.79 6.85
N ALA A 231 6.45 -13.13 7.38
CA ALA A 231 5.42 -12.15 7.67
C ALA A 231 5.83 -11.17 8.77
N VAL A 232 6.39 -11.68 9.87
CA VAL A 232 6.91 -10.85 10.98
C VAL A 232 8.12 -10.02 10.52
N THR A 233 9.04 -10.61 9.75
CA THR A 233 10.19 -9.88 9.20
C THR A 233 9.73 -8.71 8.31
N ALA A 234 8.80 -8.93 7.39
CA ALA A 234 8.23 -7.87 6.55
C ALA A 234 7.54 -6.79 7.39
N THR A 235 6.79 -7.18 8.43
CA THR A 235 6.11 -6.27 9.35
C THR A 235 7.09 -5.39 10.12
N ILE A 236 8.16 -5.99 10.69
CA ILE A 236 9.21 -5.26 11.42
C ILE A 236 9.94 -4.30 10.46
N MET A 237 10.32 -4.78 9.27
CA MET A 237 10.95 -3.93 8.27
C MET A 237 10.09 -2.72 7.95
N LYS A 238 8.79 -2.94 7.71
CA LYS A 238 7.82 -1.92 7.34
C LYS A 238 7.58 -0.90 8.45
N LEU A 239 7.27 -1.35 9.65
CA LEU A 239 6.79 -0.47 10.72
C LEU A 239 7.91 0.14 11.56
N ILE A 240 9.10 -0.49 11.56
CA ILE A 240 10.19 -0.10 12.45
C ILE A 240 11.45 0.23 11.66
N VAL A 241 12.00 -0.72 10.88
CA VAL A 241 13.34 -0.57 10.29
C VAL A 241 13.40 0.58 9.29
N PHE A 242 12.48 0.63 8.33
CA PHE A 242 12.48 1.70 7.33
C PHE A 242 12.25 3.07 7.96
N VAL A 243 11.36 3.17 8.96
CA VAL A 243 11.13 4.42 9.68
C VAL A 243 12.38 4.83 10.46
N ALA A 244 13.00 3.90 11.21
CA ALA A 244 14.19 4.17 12.01
C ALA A 244 15.41 4.60 11.18
N ILE A 245 15.51 4.14 9.92
CA ILE A 245 16.60 4.52 9.01
C ILE A 245 16.30 5.86 8.34
N PHE A 246 15.16 5.99 7.70
CA PHE A 246 14.90 7.10 6.78
C PHE A 246 14.32 8.35 7.44
N LEU A 247 13.64 8.22 8.59
CA LEU A 247 13.12 9.39 9.31
C LEU A 247 14.26 10.29 9.86
N PRO A 248 15.32 9.76 10.50
CA PRO A 248 16.46 10.58 10.89
C PRO A 248 17.19 11.21 9.69
N ILE A 249 17.27 10.52 8.56
CA ILE A 249 17.84 11.07 7.31
C ILE A 249 17.00 12.25 6.83
N ALA A 250 15.65 12.13 6.85
CA ALA A 250 14.76 13.21 6.50
C ALA A 250 14.96 14.44 7.42
N VAL A 251 15.11 14.21 8.72
CA VAL A 251 15.40 15.28 9.70
C VAL A 251 16.73 15.98 9.38
N LYS A 252 17.80 15.21 9.08
CA LYS A 252 19.12 15.79 8.68
C LYS A 252 19.04 16.57 7.37
N LEU A 253 18.18 16.16 6.44
CA LEU A 253 17.95 16.89 5.20
C LEU A 253 17.05 18.13 5.39
N GLY A 254 16.61 18.43 6.60
CA GLY A 254 15.88 19.66 6.91
C GLY A 254 14.35 19.55 6.75
N PHE A 255 13.79 18.38 6.47
CA PHE A 255 12.34 18.21 6.47
C PHE A 255 11.77 18.36 7.90
N ARG A 256 10.62 19.04 8.04
CA ARG A 256 9.97 19.37 9.33
C ARG A 256 8.45 19.31 9.18
N GLN A 257 7.76 19.35 10.33
CA GLN A 257 6.31 19.52 10.40
C GLN A 257 5.55 18.51 9.50
N GLU A 258 4.70 19.02 8.61
CA GLU A 258 3.87 18.24 7.69
C GLU A 258 4.67 17.28 6.81
N GLU A 259 5.87 17.68 6.35
CA GLU A 259 6.75 16.84 5.54
C GLU A 259 7.19 15.59 6.30
N LEU A 260 7.60 15.74 7.57
CA LEU A 260 8.00 14.59 8.39
C LEU A 260 6.84 13.66 8.71
N ILE A 261 5.64 14.20 8.93
CA ILE A 261 4.45 13.37 9.14
C ILE A 261 4.11 12.60 7.87
N ALA A 262 4.17 13.24 6.70
CA ALA A 262 3.93 12.56 5.44
C ALA A 262 4.97 11.44 5.20
N ILE A 263 6.26 11.69 5.46
CA ILE A 263 7.33 10.68 5.36
C ILE A 263 7.09 9.54 6.37
N LEU A 264 6.74 9.86 7.61
CA LEU A 264 6.43 8.84 8.63
C LEU A 264 5.30 7.92 8.15
N VAL A 265 4.22 8.47 7.62
CA VAL A 265 3.09 7.68 7.13
C VAL A 265 3.46 6.88 5.87
N MET A 266 4.24 7.48 4.95
CA MET A 266 4.75 6.79 3.77
C MET A 266 5.56 5.54 4.15
N LEU A 267 6.40 5.63 5.17
CA LEU A 267 7.27 4.54 5.61
C LEU A 267 6.57 3.56 6.54
N GLY A 268 5.83 4.04 7.53
CA GLY A 268 5.38 3.29 8.71
C GLY A 268 3.88 3.00 8.77
N SER A 269 3.06 3.39 7.78
CA SER A 269 1.65 2.99 7.78
C SER A 269 1.47 1.53 7.38
N ALA A 270 0.28 0.97 7.68
CA ALA A 270 -0.06 -0.41 7.33
C ALA A 270 0.14 -0.71 5.84
N THR A 271 0.50 -1.94 5.54
CA THR A 271 0.58 -2.42 4.15
C THR A 271 -0.80 -2.38 3.51
N THR A 272 -0.86 -1.86 2.29
CA THR A 272 -2.14 -1.71 1.57
C THR A 272 -2.76 -3.05 1.18
N VAL A 273 -4.09 -3.14 1.22
CA VAL A 273 -4.87 -4.31 0.80
C VAL A 273 -4.61 -4.70 -0.66
N SER A 274 -4.30 -3.70 -1.50
CA SER A 274 -3.95 -3.96 -2.91
C SER A 274 -2.74 -4.89 -3.06
N SER A 275 -1.89 -5.05 -2.05
CA SER A 275 -0.80 -6.04 -2.04
C SER A 275 -1.34 -7.47 -2.13
N PHE A 276 -2.38 -7.79 -1.36
CA PHE A 276 -3.06 -9.10 -1.44
C PHE A 276 -3.80 -9.27 -2.76
N VAL A 277 -4.59 -8.25 -3.15
CA VAL A 277 -5.38 -8.29 -4.39
C VAL A 277 -4.49 -8.54 -5.61
N MET A 278 -3.37 -7.84 -5.70
CA MET A 278 -2.40 -8.00 -6.80
C MET A 278 -1.71 -9.37 -6.76
N ALA A 279 -1.20 -9.80 -5.60
CA ALA A 279 -0.54 -11.08 -5.46
C ALA A 279 -1.45 -12.22 -5.92
N LYS A 280 -2.69 -12.25 -5.45
CA LYS A 280 -3.66 -13.29 -5.78
C LYS A 280 -4.00 -13.31 -7.28
N ASN A 281 -4.23 -12.16 -7.89
CA ASN A 281 -4.57 -12.07 -9.32
C ASN A 281 -3.36 -12.26 -10.25
N MET A 282 -2.14 -12.15 -9.73
CA MET A 282 -0.91 -12.37 -10.49
C MET A 282 -0.30 -13.76 -10.24
N GLY A 283 -1.09 -14.73 -9.77
CA GLY A 283 -0.71 -16.13 -9.66
C GLY A 283 0.06 -16.50 -8.39
N HIS A 284 0.14 -15.61 -7.40
CA HIS A 284 0.70 -15.92 -6.08
C HIS A 284 -0.38 -16.46 -5.13
N GLU A 285 0.03 -17.13 -4.05
CA GLU A 285 -0.92 -17.65 -3.07
C GLU A 285 -1.64 -16.55 -2.29
N GLY A 286 -1.04 -15.38 -2.11
CA GLY A 286 -1.56 -14.27 -1.34
C GLY A 286 -1.53 -14.47 0.18
N VAL A 287 -1.03 -15.62 0.66
CA VAL A 287 -1.01 -15.95 2.09
C VAL A 287 -0.06 -15.05 2.87
N LEU A 288 1.14 -14.80 2.34
CA LEU A 288 2.09 -13.92 2.98
C LEU A 288 1.61 -12.47 2.94
N SER A 289 1.12 -12.01 1.78
CA SER A 289 0.57 -10.66 1.63
C SER A 289 -0.58 -10.39 2.59
N SER A 290 -1.54 -11.33 2.74
CA SER A 290 -2.66 -11.18 3.69
C SER A 290 -2.19 -11.17 5.14
N SER A 291 -1.22 -12.01 5.50
CA SER A 291 -0.63 -12.04 6.85
C SER A 291 0.07 -10.72 7.19
N VAL A 292 0.86 -10.15 6.26
CA VAL A 292 1.53 -8.86 6.46
C VAL A 292 0.53 -7.71 6.54
N VAL A 293 -0.50 -7.69 5.68
CA VAL A 293 -1.57 -6.68 5.77
C VAL A 293 -2.24 -6.72 7.14
N MET A 294 -2.58 -7.91 7.65
CA MET A 294 -3.21 -8.09 8.95
C MET A 294 -2.30 -7.62 10.10
N LEU A 295 -1.05 -8.08 10.13
CA LEU A 295 -0.10 -7.71 11.17
C LEU A 295 0.23 -6.22 11.15
N THR A 296 0.50 -5.65 9.97
CA THR A 296 0.81 -4.23 9.86
C THR A 296 -0.39 -3.35 10.18
N THR A 297 -1.61 -3.76 9.85
CA THR A 297 -2.83 -3.03 10.24
C THR A 297 -3.00 -3.02 11.75
N LEU A 298 -2.80 -4.18 12.41
CA LEU A 298 -2.92 -4.29 13.86
C LEU A 298 -1.86 -3.46 14.59
N PHE A 299 -0.59 -3.54 14.15
CA PHE A 299 0.51 -2.91 14.87
C PHE A 299 0.79 -1.46 14.44
N SER A 300 0.35 -1.01 13.26
CA SER A 300 0.62 0.35 12.78
C SER A 300 0.02 1.44 13.66
N ALA A 301 -1.13 1.19 14.31
CA ALA A 301 -1.72 2.14 15.25
C ALA A 301 -0.76 2.47 16.41
N PHE A 302 -0.11 1.45 16.95
CA PHE A 302 0.84 1.62 18.05
C PHE A 302 2.18 2.20 17.58
N THR A 303 2.72 1.69 16.46
CA THR A 303 4.01 2.13 15.95
C THR A 303 3.97 3.57 15.42
N LEU A 304 2.93 3.97 14.68
CA LEU A 304 2.77 5.35 14.24
C LEU A 304 2.61 6.31 15.41
N THR A 305 1.82 5.94 16.43
CA THR A 305 1.67 6.74 17.66
C THR A 305 3.02 6.86 18.39
N GLY A 306 3.78 5.77 18.48
CA GLY A 306 5.12 5.78 19.08
C GLY A 306 6.10 6.68 18.32
N TRP A 307 6.15 6.58 17.00
CA TRP A 307 7.01 7.43 16.17
C TRP A 307 6.60 8.90 16.23
N LEU A 308 5.30 9.20 16.21
CA LEU A 308 4.80 10.56 16.37
C LEU A 308 5.19 11.13 17.74
N TYR A 309 5.14 10.31 18.80
CA TYR A 309 5.61 10.71 20.11
C TYR A 309 7.09 11.07 20.10
N VAL A 310 7.92 10.26 19.45
CA VAL A 310 9.37 10.53 19.31
C VAL A 310 9.58 11.86 18.57
N LEU A 311 8.93 12.08 17.42
CA LEU A 311 9.06 13.34 16.68
C LEU A 311 8.66 14.56 17.50
N ARG A 312 7.60 14.47 18.28
CA ARG A 312 7.16 15.56 19.18
C ARG A 312 8.10 15.79 20.37
N ALA A 313 8.68 14.72 20.93
CA ALA A 313 9.64 14.84 22.02
C ALA A 313 10.90 15.61 21.59
N PHE A 314 11.27 15.50 20.30
CA PHE A 314 12.38 16.24 19.71
C PHE A 314 11.94 17.59 19.09
N GLN A 315 10.71 18.02 19.27
CA GLN A 315 10.14 19.28 18.73
C GLN A 315 10.26 19.39 17.19
N LEU A 316 10.14 18.30 16.48
CA LEU A 316 10.27 18.24 15.02
C LEU A 316 8.92 18.38 14.30
N VAL A 317 7.82 18.15 15.05
CA VAL A 317 6.43 18.24 14.61
C VAL A 317 5.51 18.76 15.72
#